data_12c5a9d0ff2edf75a38640f141a0cf24
#
_entry.id   12c5a9d0ff2edf75a38640f141a0cf24
#
_cell.length_a   1.000
_cell.length_b   1.000
_cell.length_c   1.000
_cell.angle_alpha   90.00
_cell.angle_beta   90.00
_cell.angle_gamma   90.00
#
_symmetry.space_group_name_H-M   'P 1'
#
loop_
_entity.id
_entity.type
_entity.pdbx_description
1 polymer ?
#
loop_
_entity_poly.entity_id
_entity_poly.type
_entity_poly.pdbx_seq_one_letter_code
_entity_poly.pdbx_strand_id
1 'polypeptide(L)'
;MIAAPRPSFTVPIPGRAPLVLGPRTLVMGVINVTPDSFSDGGKALDPAQARDIAQAMAAAGADIIDVGAESTRPGATPVGAAEEIARVEPAIKAIAAAVSVPISIDTYKASVAAAALDLGACIVNDISAFEYDGELGPLVAKHGVPAILMHTRGRPDDMYAHAEYRDVVSEVIADLSSAIERARLSGVQRRLLIIDPGLGFAKKARQSLEVLANLERFGQLDLPLLIGPSRKSFMAAATGPLGPEERDWGTAAAVTSAILQGAHIVRVHNVEKMIHVVRVADALRSAGPHS
;
A
#
# COMPACT_ATOMS: atom_id res chain seq x y z
N MET A 1 1.91 13.39 -23.48
CA MET A 1 2.79 12.65 -22.55
C MET A 1 2.71 11.18 -22.98
N ILE A 2 3.84 10.55 -23.27
CA ILE A 2 3.87 9.12 -23.61
C ILE A 2 3.80 8.37 -22.30
N ALA A 3 2.87 7.40 -22.17
CA ALA A 3 2.76 6.59 -20.96
C ALA A 3 4.00 5.66 -20.87
N ALA A 4 4.56 5.54 -19.65
CA ALA A 4 5.68 4.64 -19.41
C ALA A 4 5.29 3.17 -19.63
N PRO A 5 6.19 2.27 -20.05
CA PRO A 5 5.90 0.84 -20.13
C PRO A 5 5.36 0.29 -18.81
N ARG A 6 4.36 -0.60 -18.89
CA ARG A 6 3.81 -1.31 -17.74
C ARG A 6 3.74 -2.79 -18.06
N PRO A 7 4.76 -3.57 -17.67
CA PRO A 7 4.79 -5.00 -17.91
C PRO A 7 3.64 -5.70 -17.18
N SER A 8 3.27 -6.88 -17.66
CA SER A 8 2.22 -7.68 -17.02
C SER A 8 2.85 -8.68 -16.05
N PHE A 9 2.22 -8.80 -14.87
CA PHE A 9 2.62 -9.76 -13.85
C PHE A 9 1.41 -10.59 -13.41
N THR A 10 1.68 -11.83 -13.00
CA THR A 10 0.70 -12.70 -12.35
C THR A 10 1.22 -13.02 -10.96
N VAL A 11 0.56 -12.48 -9.94
CA VAL A 11 0.94 -12.70 -8.53
C VAL A 11 -0.03 -13.73 -7.93
N PRO A 12 0.43 -14.97 -7.64
CA PRO A 12 -0.43 -16.01 -7.11
C PRO A 12 -0.91 -15.71 -5.70
N ILE A 13 -2.16 -16.04 -5.41
CA ILE A 13 -2.73 -16.01 -4.06
C ILE A 13 -3.19 -17.43 -3.71
N PRO A 14 -2.75 -18.03 -2.59
CA PRO A 14 -3.16 -19.36 -2.19
C PRO A 14 -4.69 -19.49 -2.09
N GLY A 15 -5.26 -20.52 -2.73
CA GLY A 15 -6.69 -20.80 -2.68
C GLY A 15 -7.61 -19.80 -3.40
N ARG A 16 -7.05 -18.84 -4.15
CA ARG A 16 -7.80 -17.80 -4.87
C ARG A 16 -7.28 -17.61 -6.29
N ALA A 17 -8.03 -16.89 -7.12
CA ALA A 17 -7.51 -16.41 -8.39
C ALA A 17 -6.32 -15.47 -8.17
N PRO A 18 -5.28 -15.53 -9.02
CA PRO A 18 -4.12 -14.67 -8.89
C PRO A 18 -4.47 -13.20 -9.22
N LEU A 19 -3.68 -12.28 -8.71
CA LEU A 19 -3.73 -10.89 -9.17
C LEU A 19 -3.09 -10.82 -10.58
N VAL A 20 -3.87 -10.35 -11.55
CA VAL A 20 -3.36 -10.06 -12.90
C VAL A 20 -3.11 -8.55 -12.98
N LEU A 21 -1.84 -8.18 -13.04
CA LEU A 21 -1.36 -6.81 -13.02
C LEU A 21 -0.84 -6.42 -14.40
N GLY A 22 -1.04 -5.17 -14.81
CA GLY A 22 -0.56 -4.64 -16.09
C GLY A 22 -1.66 -4.25 -17.07
N PRO A 23 -2.64 -5.12 -17.41
CA PRO A 23 -3.72 -4.75 -18.34
C PRO A 23 -4.54 -3.55 -17.87
N ARG A 24 -4.81 -3.46 -16.57
CA ARG A 24 -5.44 -2.30 -15.90
C ARG A 24 -4.79 -2.03 -14.56
N THR A 25 -5.07 -0.88 -14.00
CA THR A 25 -4.66 -0.55 -12.63
C THR A 25 -5.64 -1.17 -11.64
N LEU A 26 -5.12 -1.85 -10.61
CA LEU A 26 -5.91 -2.34 -9.49
C LEU A 26 -6.06 -1.25 -8.43
N VAL A 27 -7.22 -1.24 -7.76
CA VAL A 27 -7.53 -0.32 -6.67
C VAL A 27 -7.53 -1.06 -5.35
N MET A 28 -6.66 -0.63 -4.43
CA MET A 28 -6.56 -1.12 -3.06
C MET A 28 -7.19 -0.11 -2.11
N GLY A 29 -8.32 -0.49 -1.52
CA GLY A 29 -9.03 0.35 -0.53
C GLY A 29 -8.45 0.19 0.86
N VAL A 30 -8.28 1.28 1.61
CA VAL A 30 -7.66 1.30 2.95
C VAL A 30 -8.74 1.37 4.02
N ILE A 31 -8.68 0.45 4.99
CA ILE A 31 -9.48 0.47 6.22
C ILE A 31 -8.54 0.53 7.43
N ASN A 32 -8.60 1.63 8.18
CA ASN A 32 -7.85 1.78 9.42
C ASN A 32 -8.76 1.46 10.61
N VAL A 33 -8.43 0.42 11.38
CA VAL A 33 -9.15 0.04 12.60
C VAL A 33 -8.48 0.62 13.85
N THR A 34 -7.98 1.85 13.74
CA THR A 34 -7.34 2.60 14.83
C THR A 34 -8.35 3.46 15.58
N PRO A 35 -8.15 3.72 16.90
CA PRO A 35 -9.06 4.56 17.70
C PRO A 35 -9.28 5.97 17.14
N ASP A 36 -8.31 6.53 16.42
CA ASP A 36 -8.33 7.91 15.91
C ASP A 36 -9.02 8.07 14.54
N SER A 37 -9.49 6.97 13.92
CA SER A 37 -9.85 7.00 12.49
C SER A 37 -11.23 7.58 12.21
N PHE A 38 -12.22 7.48 13.14
CA PHE A 38 -13.61 7.87 12.86
C PHE A 38 -14.46 8.18 14.09
N SER A 39 -13.91 8.39 15.31
CA SER A 39 -14.76 8.49 16.50
C SER A 39 -14.60 9.77 17.31
N ASP A 40 -15.72 10.39 17.63
CA ASP A 40 -15.93 11.24 18.79
C ASP A 40 -15.75 10.43 20.09
N GLY A 41 -14.56 9.89 20.37
CA GLY A 41 -14.36 9.17 21.63
C GLY A 41 -13.23 8.14 21.70
N GLY A 42 -12.33 8.05 20.71
CA GLY A 42 -11.09 7.24 20.82
C GLY A 42 -11.33 5.72 20.86
N LYS A 43 -12.43 5.21 20.29
CA LYS A 43 -12.69 3.77 20.14
C LYS A 43 -12.21 3.26 18.78
N ALA A 44 -11.67 2.04 18.75
CA ALA A 44 -11.38 1.35 17.50
C ALA A 44 -12.65 1.23 16.65
N LEU A 45 -12.50 1.19 15.32
CA LEU A 45 -13.62 1.01 14.38
C LEU A 45 -14.39 -0.28 14.72
N ASP A 46 -15.70 -0.18 14.86
CA ASP A 46 -16.57 -1.34 15.10
C ASP A 46 -16.42 -2.35 13.94
N PRO A 47 -16.29 -3.66 14.22
CA PRO A 47 -16.22 -4.70 13.20
C PRO A 47 -17.37 -4.66 12.18
N ALA A 48 -18.58 -4.30 12.59
CA ALA A 48 -19.71 -4.12 11.68
C ALA A 48 -19.51 -2.93 10.73
N GLN A 49 -18.97 -1.82 11.23
CA GLN A 49 -18.62 -0.67 10.38
C GLN A 49 -17.48 -1.01 9.42
N ALA A 50 -16.43 -1.74 9.88
CA ALA A 50 -15.35 -2.19 9.02
C ALA A 50 -15.87 -3.08 7.87
N ARG A 51 -16.78 -4.00 8.16
CA ARG A 51 -17.49 -4.82 7.17
C ARG A 51 -18.24 -3.97 6.17
N ASP A 52 -19.07 -3.04 6.62
CA ASP A 52 -19.91 -2.21 5.75
C ASP A 52 -19.08 -1.31 4.84
N ILE A 53 -17.98 -0.75 5.35
CA ILE A 53 -17.00 0.00 4.56
C ILE A 53 -16.34 -0.92 3.51
N ALA A 54 -15.92 -2.13 3.88
CA ALA A 54 -15.32 -3.07 2.94
C ALA A 54 -16.28 -3.48 1.82
N GLN A 55 -17.56 -3.72 2.15
CA GLN A 55 -18.60 -4.01 1.16
C GLN A 55 -18.83 -2.83 0.21
N ALA A 56 -18.90 -1.61 0.75
CA ALA A 56 -19.04 -0.40 -0.06
C ALA A 56 -17.84 -0.21 -0.99
N MET A 57 -16.60 -0.39 -0.49
CA MET A 57 -15.39 -0.32 -1.31
C MET A 57 -15.37 -1.39 -2.41
N ALA A 58 -15.71 -2.64 -2.09
CA ALA A 58 -15.79 -3.73 -3.07
C ALA A 58 -16.85 -3.45 -4.13
N ALA A 59 -18.03 -2.98 -3.74
CA ALA A 59 -19.11 -2.59 -4.64
C ALA A 59 -18.72 -1.40 -5.54
N ALA A 60 -17.92 -0.45 -5.03
CA ALA A 60 -17.38 0.66 -5.79
C ALA A 60 -16.27 0.24 -6.78
N GLY A 61 -15.72 -0.96 -6.64
CA GLY A 61 -14.71 -1.51 -7.55
C GLY A 61 -13.31 -1.62 -6.97
N ALA A 62 -13.16 -1.69 -5.65
CA ALA A 62 -11.89 -2.10 -5.04
C ALA A 62 -11.55 -3.53 -5.43
N ASP A 63 -10.31 -3.77 -5.81
CA ASP A 63 -9.76 -5.09 -6.14
C ASP A 63 -9.14 -5.77 -4.92
N ILE A 64 -8.71 -4.99 -3.94
CA ILE A 64 -8.05 -5.43 -2.70
C ILE A 64 -8.56 -4.54 -1.57
N ILE A 65 -8.78 -5.11 -0.38
CA ILE A 65 -9.04 -4.35 0.85
C ILE A 65 -7.81 -4.49 1.76
N ASP A 66 -7.23 -3.37 2.17
CA ASP A 66 -6.06 -3.34 3.03
C ASP A 66 -6.45 -2.87 4.43
N VAL A 67 -6.21 -3.72 5.43
CA VAL A 67 -6.66 -3.49 6.82
C VAL A 67 -5.44 -3.25 7.70
N GLY A 68 -5.41 -2.11 8.39
CA GLY A 68 -4.36 -1.75 9.34
C GLY A 68 -4.91 -1.30 10.68
N ALA A 69 -4.25 -1.68 11.79
CA ALA A 69 -4.67 -1.35 13.15
C ALA A 69 -3.65 -0.51 13.94
N GLU A 70 -2.53 -0.18 13.30
CA GLU A 70 -1.53 0.73 13.83
C GLU A 70 -1.40 1.96 12.94
N SER A 71 -1.34 3.14 13.54
CA SER A 71 -1.05 4.37 12.79
C SER A 71 0.43 4.43 12.46
N THR A 72 0.75 4.51 11.18
CA THR A 72 2.12 4.72 10.68
C THR A 72 2.41 6.18 10.32
N ARG A 73 1.54 7.11 10.79
CA ARG A 73 1.75 8.56 10.61
C ARG A 73 2.98 9.02 11.38
N PRO A 74 3.65 10.09 10.93
CA PRO A 74 4.78 10.67 11.65
C PRO A 74 4.43 10.97 13.10
N GLY A 75 5.28 10.51 14.04
CA GLY A 75 5.08 10.72 15.47
C GLY A 75 4.01 9.83 16.12
N ALA A 76 3.46 8.84 15.41
CA ALA A 76 2.53 7.89 16.01
C ALA A 76 3.25 7.00 17.04
N THR A 77 2.57 6.75 18.15
CA THR A 77 3.07 5.81 19.17
C THR A 77 2.88 4.38 18.68
N PRO A 78 3.93 3.54 18.73
CA PRO A 78 3.82 2.15 18.37
C PRO A 78 2.80 1.40 19.24
N VAL A 79 2.06 0.48 18.63
CA VAL A 79 1.08 -0.38 19.31
C VAL A 79 1.71 -1.75 19.58
N GLY A 80 1.47 -2.31 20.76
CA GLY A 80 1.92 -3.67 21.08
C GLY A 80 1.20 -4.73 20.20
N ALA A 81 1.90 -5.82 19.86
CA ALA A 81 1.34 -6.85 18.98
C ALA A 81 0.01 -7.43 19.49
N ALA A 82 -0.11 -7.68 20.80
CA ALA A 82 -1.35 -8.20 21.39
C ALA A 82 -2.54 -7.23 21.23
N GLU A 83 -2.29 -5.93 21.38
CA GLU A 83 -3.32 -4.90 21.17
C GLU A 83 -3.69 -4.76 19.71
N GLU A 84 -2.70 -4.80 18.80
CA GLU A 84 -2.93 -4.75 17.36
C GLU A 84 -3.75 -5.97 16.89
N ILE A 85 -3.43 -7.18 17.37
CA ILE A 85 -4.21 -8.39 17.12
C ILE A 85 -5.66 -8.21 17.59
N ALA A 86 -5.86 -7.74 18.82
CA ALA A 86 -7.20 -7.54 19.38
C ALA A 86 -8.06 -6.56 18.56
N ARG A 87 -7.44 -5.59 17.87
CA ARG A 87 -8.12 -4.67 16.95
C ARG A 87 -8.41 -5.29 15.59
N VAL A 88 -7.44 -6.05 15.04
CA VAL A 88 -7.48 -6.60 13.68
C VAL A 88 -8.41 -7.81 13.56
N GLU A 89 -8.35 -8.75 14.51
CA GLU A 89 -9.07 -10.02 14.42
C GLU A 89 -10.58 -9.87 14.18
N PRO A 90 -11.33 -9.08 14.98
CA PRO A 90 -12.76 -8.95 14.78
C PRO A 90 -13.10 -8.26 13.45
N ALA A 91 -12.28 -7.31 13.00
CA ALA A 91 -12.48 -6.60 11.75
C ALA A 91 -12.22 -7.52 10.55
N ILE A 92 -11.08 -8.22 10.50
CA ILE A 92 -10.77 -9.15 9.39
C ILE A 92 -11.80 -10.26 9.30
N LYS A 93 -12.21 -10.84 10.43
CA LYS A 93 -13.25 -11.87 10.46
C LYS A 93 -14.58 -11.39 9.86
N ALA A 94 -15.00 -10.18 10.22
CA ALA A 94 -16.22 -9.56 9.70
C ALA A 94 -16.11 -9.25 8.20
N ILE A 95 -14.97 -8.72 7.75
CA ILE A 95 -14.70 -8.39 6.34
C ILE A 95 -14.62 -9.66 5.50
N ALA A 96 -13.88 -10.69 5.94
CA ALA A 96 -13.69 -11.94 5.20
C ALA A 96 -15.01 -12.70 4.96
N ALA A 97 -15.97 -12.58 5.89
CA ALA A 97 -17.31 -13.14 5.73
C ALA A 97 -18.19 -12.37 4.73
N ALA A 98 -17.82 -11.15 4.37
CA ALA A 98 -18.69 -10.22 3.65
C ALA A 98 -18.23 -9.85 2.24
N VAL A 99 -16.95 -10.02 1.92
CA VAL A 99 -16.37 -9.68 0.61
C VAL A 99 -15.62 -10.84 0.00
N SER A 100 -15.62 -10.92 -1.34
CA SER A 100 -14.86 -11.92 -2.10
C SER A 100 -13.48 -11.43 -2.55
N VAL A 101 -13.24 -10.11 -2.51
CA VAL A 101 -11.94 -9.53 -2.90
C VAL A 101 -10.85 -9.92 -1.91
N PRO A 102 -9.58 -10.06 -2.34
CA PRO A 102 -8.44 -10.31 -1.47
C PRO A 102 -8.33 -9.29 -0.34
N ILE A 103 -7.99 -9.77 0.86
CA ILE A 103 -7.72 -8.93 2.04
C ILE A 103 -6.22 -8.91 2.27
N SER A 104 -5.68 -7.70 2.40
CA SER A 104 -4.30 -7.42 2.80
C SER A 104 -4.28 -7.00 4.27
N ILE A 105 -3.26 -7.42 5.00
CA ILE A 105 -2.95 -6.94 6.35
C ILE A 105 -1.79 -5.96 6.31
N ASP A 106 -2.01 -4.70 6.74
CA ASP A 106 -0.99 -3.66 6.87
C ASP A 106 -0.35 -3.75 8.26
N THR A 107 0.77 -4.46 8.34
CA THR A 107 1.54 -4.66 9.56
C THR A 107 2.98 -5.07 9.24
N TYR A 108 3.89 -4.69 10.13
CA TYR A 108 5.29 -5.13 10.11
C TYR A 108 5.59 -6.21 11.17
N LYS A 109 4.56 -6.72 11.87
CA LYS A 109 4.71 -7.71 12.96
C LYS A 109 4.27 -9.10 12.50
N ALA A 110 5.15 -10.08 12.61
CA ALA A 110 4.88 -11.46 12.21
C ALA A 110 3.68 -12.08 12.94
N SER A 111 3.54 -11.84 14.24
CA SER A 111 2.41 -12.39 15.03
C SER A 111 1.05 -11.80 14.61
N VAL A 112 1.01 -10.52 14.25
CA VAL A 112 -0.20 -9.87 13.74
C VAL A 112 -0.55 -10.41 12.35
N ALA A 113 0.45 -10.52 11.47
CA ALA A 113 0.27 -11.10 10.14
C ALA A 113 -0.23 -12.55 10.21
N ALA A 114 0.33 -13.38 11.13
CA ALA A 114 -0.11 -14.76 11.32
C ALA A 114 -1.59 -14.81 11.71
N ALA A 115 -2.01 -14.07 12.73
CA ALA A 115 -3.40 -14.02 13.17
C ALA A 115 -4.35 -13.58 12.04
N ALA A 116 -3.95 -12.56 11.25
CA ALA A 116 -4.73 -12.07 10.13
C ALA A 116 -4.86 -13.09 8.98
N LEU A 117 -3.77 -13.81 8.66
CA LEU A 117 -3.75 -14.85 7.64
C LEU A 117 -4.66 -16.03 8.01
N ASP A 118 -4.67 -16.44 9.28
CA ASP A 118 -5.55 -17.50 9.80
C ASP A 118 -7.04 -17.15 9.69
N LEU A 119 -7.36 -15.84 9.63
CA LEU A 119 -8.72 -15.32 9.52
C LEU A 119 -9.16 -14.98 8.10
N GLY A 120 -8.28 -15.19 7.10
CA GLY A 120 -8.63 -15.02 5.69
C GLY A 120 -7.97 -13.85 4.98
N ALA A 121 -7.09 -13.09 5.64
CA ALA A 121 -6.14 -12.24 4.92
C ALA A 121 -5.24 -13.12 4.04
N CYS A 122 -4.81 -12.60 2.91
CA CYS A 122 -4.05 -13.38 1.92
C CYS A 122 -2.93 -12.58 1.25
N ILE A 123 -2.66 -11.38 1.73
CA ILE A 123 -1.57 -10.49 1.31
C ILE A 123 -1.01 -9.84 2.57
N VAL A 124 0.31 -9.67 2.65
CA VAL A 124 0.96 -8.89 3.72
C VAL A 124 1.50 -7.61 3.12
N ASN A 125 1.12 -6.48 3.71
CA ASN A 125 1.63 -5.16 3.35
C ASN A 125 2.53 -4.64 4.49
N ASP A 126 3.84 -4.61 4.25
CA ASP A 126 4.82 -4.25 5.27
C ASP A 126 5.57 -2.97 4.91
N ILE A 127 5.38 -1.95 5.73
CA ILE A 127 6.03 -0.64 5.58
C ILE A 127 7.55 -0.69 5.74
N SER A 128 8.09 -1.76 6.33
CA SER A 128 9.52 -1.92 6.62
C SER A 128 10.23 -2.88 5.66
N ALA A 129 9.51 -3.55 4.78
CA ALA A 129 10.06 -4.56 3.89
C ALA A 129 10.88 -5.63 4.65
N PHE A 130 10.31 -6.20 5.71
CA PHE A 130 10.89 -7.24 6.59
C PHE A 130 12.10 -6.77 7.41
N GLU A 131 12.24 -5.46 7.64
CA GLU A 131 13.36 -4.93 8.42
C GLU A 131 13.05 -4.89 9.93
N TYR A 132 11.78 -4.57 10.30
CA TYR A 132 11.44 -4.35 11.71
C TYR A 132 11.21 -5.65 12.49
N ASP A 133 10.76 -6.72 11.83
CA ASP A 133 10.53 -8.04 12.41
C ASP A 133 11.10 -9.11 11.48
N GLY A 134 12.21 -9.73 11.90
CA GLY A 134 12.91 -10.76 11.13
C GLY A 134 12.11 -12.05 10.91
N GLU A 135 11.04 -12.28 11.68
CA GLU A 135 10.18 -13.45 11.55
C GLU A 135 9.09 -13.27 10.46
N LEU A 136 8.84 -12.02 10.03
CA LEU A 136 7.77 -11.76 9.06
C LEU A 136 8.06 -12.34 7.67
N GLY A 137 9.30 -12.21 7.19
CA GLY A 137 9.71 -12.80 5.91
C GLY A 137 9.56 -14.33 5.87
N PRO A 138 10.11 -15.08 6.84
CA PRO A 138 9.88 -16.53 6.98
C PRO A 138 8.40 -16.93 7.07
N LEU A 139 7.58 -16.17 7.79
CA LEU A 139 6.14 -16.37 7.88
C LEU A 139 5.48 -16.27 6.50
N VAL A 140 5.75 -15.19 5.78
CA VAL A 140 5.23 -14.95 4.41
C VAL A 140 5.65 -16.07 3.47
N ALA A 141 6.91 -16.50 3.53
CA ALA A 141 7.43 -17.60 2.74
C ALA A 141 6.70 -18.93 3.04
N LYS A 142 6.48 -19.23 4.33
CA LYS A 142 5.77 -20.43 4.79
C LYS A 142 4.32 -20.47 4.29
N HIS A 143 3.62 -19.35 4.34
CA HIS A 143 2.22 -19.25 3.87
C HIS A 143 2.11 -19.13 2.35
N GLY A 144 3.19 -18.78 1.63
CA GLY A 144 3.21 -18.60 0.19
C GLY A 144 2.31 -17.48 -0.29
N VAL A 145 2.08 -16.46 0.53
CA VAL A 145 1.23 -15.30 0.22
C VAL A 145 2.04 -14.16 -0.40
N PRO A 146 1.41 -13.28 -1.20
CA PRO A 146 2.05 -12.06 -1.67
C PRO A 146 2.49 -11.12 -0.54
N ALA A 147 3.59 -10.42 -0.76
CA ALA A 147 4.07 -9.36 0.13
C ALA A 147 4.31 -8.06 -0.63
N ILE A 148 3.84 -6.96 -0.06
CA ILE A 148 4.16 -5.61 -0.48
C ILE A 148 5.32 -5.12 0.38
N LEU A 149 6.42 -4.81 -0.27
CA LEU A 149 7.65 -4.32 0.35
C LEU A 149 7.71 -2.81 0.16
N MET A 150 7.43 -2.03 1.23
CA MET A 150 7.49 -0.58 1.14
C MET A 150 8.84 -0.05 1.62
N HIS A 151 9.33 0.99 0.95
CA HIS A 151 10.53 1.71 1.35
C HIS A 151 10.24 2.74 2.43
N THR A 152 10.96 2.64 3.54
CA THR A 152 11.14 3.68 4.54
C THR A 152 12.58 3.67 5.06
N ARG A 153 12.98 4.67 5.82
CA ARG A 153 14.21 4.71 6.64
C ARG A 153 13.81 5.12 8.05
N GLY A 154 14.38 4.49 9.07
CA GLY A 154 13.97 4.71 10.47
C GLY A 154 12.54 4.17 10.72
N ARG A 155 11.97 4.52 11.86
CA ARG A 155 10.62 4.14 12.29
C ARG A 155 9.64 5.32 12.13
N PRO A 156 8.31 5.13 12.23
CA PRO A 156 7.34 6.21 12.08
C PRO A 156 7.57 7.41 13.01
N ASP A 157 8.15 7.20 14.18
CA ASP A 157 8.45 8.24 15.16
C ASP A 157 9.70 9.06 14.82
N ASP A 158 10.69 8.47 14.12
CA ASP A 158 11.98 9.12 13.79
C ASP A 158 12.28 9.22 12.28
N MET A 159 11.45 8.68 11.41
CA MET A 159 11.73 8.53 9.97
C MET A 159 12.15 9.83 9.26
N TYR A 160 11.70 10.99 9.73
CA TYR A 160 12.10 12.26 9.11
C TYR A 160 13.52 12.70 9.47
N ALA A 161 14.10 12.20 10.56
CA ALA A 161 15.51 12.38 10.86
C ALA A 161 16.41 11.66 9.84
N HIS A 162 15.87 10.63 9.19
CA HIS A 162 16.55 9.83 8.15
C HIS A 162 16.20 10.26 6.72
N ALA A 163 15.41 11.33 6.54
CA ALA A 163 14.98 11.84 5.21
C ALA A 163 16.09 12.67 4.52
N GLU A 164 17.30 12.13 4.47
CA GLU A 164 18.46 12.73 3.80
C GLU A 164 18.87 11.87 2.60
N TYR A 165 18.83 12.47 1.40
CA TYR A 165 19.16 11.83 0.13
C TYR A 165 20.01 12.77 -0.72
N ARG A 166 20.96 12.23 -1.47
CA ARG A 166 21.67 12.90 -2.57
C ARG A 166 20.88 12.80 -3.86
N ASP A 167 20.37 11.59 -4.16
CA ASP A 167 19.44 11.27 -5.26
C ASP A 167 18.37 10.32 -4.69
N VAL A 168 17.23 10.90 -4.29
CA VAL A 168 16.18 10.15 -3.61
C VAL A 168 15.67 8.97 -4.46
N VAL A 169 15.56 9.12 -5.78
CA VAL A 169 15.03 8.07 -6.66
C VAL A 169 16.00 6.90 -6.74
N SER A 170 17.29 7.18 -7.03
CA SER A 170 18.32 6.13 -7.14
C SER A 170 18.55 5.41 -5.81
N GLU A 171 18.53 6.14 -4.69
CA GLU A 171 18.73 5.55 -3.37
C GLU A 171 17.54 4.68 -2.94
N VAL A 172 16.29 5.13 -3.19
CA VAL A 172 15.10 4.33 -2.91
C VAL A 172 15.08 3.04 -3.75
N ILE A 173 15.52 3.09 -5.00
CA ILE A 173 15.67 1.91 -5.86
C ILE A 173 16.72 0.95 -5.28
N ALA A 174 17.85 1.46 -4.80
CA ALA A 174 18.90 0.64 -4.18
C ALA A 174 18.42 0.00 -2.87
N ASP A 175 17.72 0.76 -2.04
CA ASP A 175 17.15 0.26 -0.77
C ASP A 175 16.08 -0.82 -1.03
N LEU A 176 15.19 -0.63 -2.03
CA LEU A 176 14.24 -1.65 -2.45
C LEU A 176 14.91 -2.89 -3.06
N SER A 177 16.02 -2.74 -3.80
CA SER A 177 16.81 -3.88 -4.27
C SER A 177 17.33 -4.73 -3.10
N SER A 178 17.80 -4.07 -2.03
CA SER A 178 18.24 -4.73 -0.81
C SER A 178 17.07 -5.42 -0.08
N ALA A 179 15.89 -4.80 -0.07
CA ALA A 179 14.67 -5.38 0.50
C ALA A 179 14.22 -6.64 -0.27
N ILE A 180 14.28 -6.61 -1.59
CA ILE A 180 13.99 -7.78 -2.45
C ILE A 180 14.94 -8.93 -2.13
N GLU A 181 16.23 -8.65 -1.95
CA GLU A 181 17.21 -9.66 -1.58
C GLU A 181 16.97 -10.20 -0.16
N ARG A 182 16.61 -9.37 0.80
CA ARG A 182 16.19 -9.78 2.15
C ARG A 182 14.99 -10.74 2.09
N ALA A 183 13.98 -10.41 1.29
CA ALA A 183 12.81 -11.28 1.10
C ALA A 183 13.19 -12.63 0.48
N ARG A 184 14.09 -12.63 -0.51
CA ARG A 184 14.63 -13.87 -1.12
C ARG A 184 15.36 -14.73 -0.10
N LEU A 185 16.20 -14.15 0.74
CA LEU A 185 16.92 -14.86 1.80
C LEU A 185 15.98 -15.42 2.86
N SER A 186 14.82 -14.79 3.11
CA SER A 186 13.76 -15.30 3.97
C SER A 186 12.94 -16.43 3.32
N GLY A 187 13.22 -16.79 2.05
CA GLY A 187 12.53 -17.85 1.32
C GLY A 187 11.31 -17.38 0.51
N VAL A 188 11.02 -16.08 0.45
CA VAL A 188 9.88 -15.57 -0.33
C VAL A 188 10.21 -15.61 -1.82
N GLN A 189 9.34 -16.23 -2.61
CA GLN A 189 9.51 -16.29 -4.06
C GLN A 189 9.32 -14.91 -4.69
N ARG A 190 10.21 -14.53 -5.62
CA ARG A 190 10.18 -13.23 -6.30
C ARG A 190 8.81 -12.87 -6.90
N ARG A 191 8.11 -13.86 -7.48
CA ARG A 191 6.77 -13.68 -8.08
C ARG A 191 5.67 -13.30 -7.09
N LEU A 192 5.93 -13.38 -5.78
CA LEU A 192 5.01 -12.98 -4.71
C LEU A 192 5.26 -11.54 -4.23
N LEU A 193 6.32 -10.88 -4.73
CA LEU A 193 6.72 -9.56 -4.28
C LEU A 193 6.04 -8.46 -5.11
N ILE A 194 5.61 -7.42 -4.41
CA ILE A 194 5.13 -6.14 -4.93
C ILE A 194 5.95 -5.06 -4.23
N ILE A 195 6.37 -4.02 -4.92
CA ILE A 195 7.17 -2.93 -4.34
C ILE A 195 6.35 -1.65 -4.18
N ASP A 196 6.63 -0.88 -3.13
CA ASP A 196 6.11 0.48 -2.92
C ASP A 196 7.26 1.43 -2.55
N PRO A 197 7.52 2.50 -3.32
CA PRO A 197 8.56 3.47 -2.99
C PRO A 197 8.29 4.30 -1.73
N GLY A 198 7.13 4.18 -1.09
CA GLY A 198 6.81 4.77 0.21
C GLY A 198 6.74 6.29 0.18
N LEU A 199 5.84 6.87 -0.62
CA LEU A 199 5.61 8.32 -0.65
C LEU A 199 5.24 8.84 0.75
N GLY A 200 5.96 9.87 1.23
CA GLY A 200 5.74 10.46 2.55
C GLY A 200 6.35 9.69 3.73
N PHE A 201 7.00 8.54 3.50
CA PHE A 201 7.75 7.81 4.50
C PHE A 201 9.24 8.09 4.35
N ALA A 202 9.88 8.59 5.41
CA ALA A 202 11.27 9.04 5.41
C ALA A 202 11.63 9.93 4.20
N LYS A 203 10.66 10.69 3.70
CA LYS A 203 10.81 11.60 2.55
C LYS A 203 10.12 12.92 2.81
N LYS A 204 10.87 14.02 2.69
CA LYS A 204 10.32 15.38 2.69
C LYS A 204 9.35 15.55 1.51
N ALA A 205 8.50 16.57 1.55
CA ALA A 205 7.48 16.80 0.52
C ALA A 205 8.06 16.84 -0.90
N ARG A 206 9.16 17.59 -1.11
CA ARG A 206 9.85 17.69 -2.41
C ARG A 206 10.38 16.32 -2.89
N GLN A 207 10.96 15.54 -1.98
CA GLN A 207 11.48 14.20 -2.31
C GLN A 207 10.37 13.24 -2.70
N SER A 208 9.20 13.30 -2.01
CA SER A 208 8.02 12.51 -2.37
C SER A 208 7.48 12.89 -3.75
N LEU A 209 7.45 14.18 -4.09
CA LEU A 209 7.07 14.64 -5.42
C LEU A 209 8.08 14.21 -6.49
N GLU A 210 9.38 14.23 -6.18
CA GLU A 210 10.44 13.79 -7.07
C GLU A 210 10.35 12.27 -7.35
N VAL A 211 10.09 11.45 -6.32
CA VAL A 211 9.83 10.01 -6.49
C VAL A 211 8.58 9.79 -7.35
N LEU A 212 7.48 10.51 -7.07
CA LEU A 212 6.24 10.40 -7.85
C LEU A 212 6.43 10.81 -9.31
N ALA A 213 7.29 11.78 -9.57
CA ALA A 213 7.57 12.27 -10.93
C ALA A 213 8.51 11.35 -11.75
N ASN A 214 9.12 10.35 -11.12
CA ASN A 214 10.10 9.44 -11.73
C ASN A 214 9.79 7.96 -11.50
N LEU A 215 8.50 7.59 -11.40
CA LEU A 215 8.10 6.22 -11.07
C LEU A 215 8.50 5.20 -12.14
N GLU A 216 8.60 5.61 -13.41
CA GLU A 216 9.04 4.73 -14.48
C GLU A 216 10.43 4.11 -14.22
N ARG A 217 11.31 4.81 -13.48
CA ARG A 217 12.63 4.30 -13.12
C ARG A 217 12.60 3.06 -12.24
N PHE A 218 11.51 2.87 -11.46
CA PHE A 218 11.32 1.67 -10.64
C PHE A 218 11.03 0.42 -11.45
N GLY A 219 10.66 0.55 -12.72
CA GLY A 219 10.51 -0.56 -13.66
C GLY A 219 11.76 -1.42 -13.82
N GLN A 220 12.98 -0.88 -13.56
CA GLN A 220 14.21 -1.65 -13.56
C GLN A 220 14.28 -2.76 -12.49
N LEU A 221 13.42 -2.68 -11.44
CA LEU A 221 13.33 -3.72 -10.43
C LEU A 221 12.52 -4.94 -10.89
N ASP A 222 11.86 -4.87 -12.05
CA ASP A 222 11.09 -5.96 -12.66
C ASP A 222 10.13 -6.64 -11.67
N LEU A 223 9.34 -5.81 -10.99
CA LEU A 223 8.28 -6.20 -10.03
C LEU A 223 7.08 -5.27 -10.17
N PRO A 224 5.88 -5.74 -9.78
CA PRO A 224 4.71 -4.88 -9.73
C PRO A 224 4.92 -3.70 -8.79
N LEU A 225 4.46 -2.52 -9.21
CA LEU A 225 4.59 -1.26 -8.48
C LEU A 225 3.25 -0.85 -7.88
N LEU A 226 3.21 -0.73 -6.54
CA LEU A 226 2.12 -0.14 -5.79
C LEU A 226 2.47 1.30 -5.41
N ILE A 227 1.49 2.19 -5.46
CA ILE A 227 1.64 3.59 -5.04
C ILE A 227 0.49 4.00 -4.12
N GLY A 228 0.83 4.46 -2.92
CA GLY A 228 -0.12 4.97 -1.93
C GLY A 228 -0.04 6.48 -1.72
N PRO A 229 -0.55 7.35 -2.63
CA PRO A 229 -0.46 8.80 -2.48
C PRO A 229 -1.59 9.39 -1.63
N SER A 230 -2.63 8.61 -1.32
CA SER A 230 -3.92 9.09 -0.84
C SER A 230 -3.83 9.90 0.45
N ARG A 231 -4.32 11.14 0.40
CA ARG A 231 -4.46 12.09 1.51
C ARG A 231 -3.16 12.42 2.24
N LYS A 232 -2.00 12.13 1.63
CA LYS A 232 -0.68 12.36 2.24
C LYS A 232 -0.32 13.85 2.27
N SER A 233 0.37 14.25 3.34
CA SER A 233 0.72 15.63 3.63
C SER A 233 1.71 16.25 2.65
N PHE A 234 2.48 15.46 1.91
CA PHE A 234 3.46 15.99 0.94
C PHE A 234 2.81 16.86 -0.15
N MET A 235 1.52 16.63 -0.45
CA MET A 235 0.77 17.44 -1.42
C MET A 235 0.58 18.89 -0.97
N ALA A 236 0.63 19.16 0.35
CA ALA A 236 0.51 20.50 0.89
C ALA A 236 1.61 21.45 0.39
N ALA A 237 2.75 20.94 -0.08
CA ALA A 237 3.80 21.74 -0.71
C ALA A 237 3.34 22.42 -2.01
N ALA A 238 2.33 21.86 -2.68
CA ALA A 238 1.77 22.41 -3.91
C ALA A 238 0.40 23.11 -3.69
N THR A 239 -0.41 22.59 -2.75
CA THR A 239 -1.80 23.05 -2.56
C THR A 239 -1.99 23.98 -1.37
N GLY A 240 -0.97 24.14 -0.51
CA GLY A 240 -1.14 24.71 0.83
C GLY A 240 -1.77 23.68 1.80
N PRO A 241 -1.96 24.08 3.07
CA PRO A 241 -2.54 23.20 4.09
C PRO A 241 -4.01 22.94 3.81
N LEU A 242 -4.36 21.67 3.61
CA LEU A 242 -5.71 21.15 3.40
C LEU A 242 -6.01 20.03 4.38
N GLY A 243 -7.27 19.90 4.80
CA GLY A 243 -7.76 18.75 5.54
C GLY A 243 -7.63 17.44 4.76
N PRO A 244 -7.67 16.27 5.43
CA PRO A 244 -7.48 14.99 4.74
C PRO A 244 -8.46 14.74 3.58
N GLU A 245 -9.72 15.10 3.72
CA GLU A 245 -10.75 14.91 2.68
C GLU A 245 -10.59 15.90 1.52
N GLU A 246 -10.17 17.13 1.81
CA GLU A 246 -9.92 18.14 0.79
C GLU A 246 -8.74 17.77 -0.12
N ARG A 247 -7.84 16.86 0.35
CA ARG A 247 -6.73 16.33 -0.44
C ARG A 247 -7.14 15.31 -1.50
N ASP A 248 -8.43 14.97 -1.62
CA ASP A 248 -8.89 13.99 -2.63
C ASP A 248 -8.58 14.47 -4.07
N TRP A 249 -8.63 15.78 -4.36
CA TRP A 249 -8.21 16.32 -5.67
C TRP A 249 -6.71 16.17 -5.94
N GLY A 250 -5.88 16.43 -4.93
CA GLY A 250 -4.44 16.17 -5.02
C GLY A 250 -4.15 14.66 -5.15
N THR A 251 -4.92 13.83 -4.46
CA THR A 251 -4.86 12.37 -4.62
C THR A 251 -5.17 11.95 -6.05
N ALA A 252 -6.23 12.51 -6.66
CA ALA A 252 -6.61 12.22 -8.04
C ALA A 252 -5.49 12.57 -9.05
N ALA A 253 -4.86 13.73 -8.88
CA ALA A 253 -3.72 14.12 -9.70
C ALA A 253 -2.52 13.19 -9.52
N ALA A 254 -2.19 12.82 -8.28
CA ALA A 254 -1.09 11.91 -7.97
C ALA A 254 -1.35 10.47 -8.48
N VAL A 255 -2.58 9.97 -8.36
CA VAL A 255 -3.02 8.67 -8.92
C VAL A 255 -2.89 8.67 -10.44
N THR A 256 -3.38 9.71 -11.11
CA THR A 256 -3.25 9.84 -12.58
C THR A 256 -1.79 9.81 -13.01
N SER A 257 -0.93 10.61 -12.35
CA SER A 257 0.51 10.63 -12.63
C SER A 257 1.14 9.25 -12.44
N ALA A 258 0.83 8.58 -11.33
CA ALA A 258 1.36 7.26 -11.02
C ALA A 258 0.98 6.22 -12.10
N ILE A 259 -0.28 6.20 -12.52
CA ILE A 259 -0.77 5.27 -13.55
C ILE A 259 -0.07 5.50 -14.88
N LEU A 260 0.05 6.76 -15.32
CA LEU A 260 0.74 7.09 -16.56
C LEU A 260 2.22 6.73 -16.54
N GLN A 261 2.83 6.68 -15.35
CA GLN A 261 4.22 6.27 -15.15
C GLN A 261 4.40 4.78 -14.80
N GLY A 262 3.37 3.94 -14.97
CA GLY A 262 3.50 2.49 -14.90
C GLY A 262 3.09 1.85 -13.58
N ALA A 263 2.45 2.56 -12.66
CA ALA A 263 1.90 1.95 -11.45
C ALA A 263 0.87 0.85 -11.78
N HIS A 264 0.94 -0.26 -11.06
CA HIS A 264 0.06 -1.42 -11.21
C HIS A 264 -1.10 -1.40 -10.21
N ILE A 265 -0.85 -0.88 -9.00
CA ILE A 265 -1.82 -0.81 -7.91
C ILE A 265 -1.78 0.61 -7.34
N VAL A 266 -2.95 1.17 -7.07
CA VAL A 266 -3.07 2.42 -6.31
C VAL A 266 -3.81 2.17 -5.00
N ARG A 267 -3.21 2.59 -3.88
CA ARG A 267 -3.76 2.43 -2.53
C ARG A 267 -4.42 3.74 -2.09
N VAL A 268 -5.75 3.69 -1.85
CA VAL A 268 -6.58 4.89 -1.66
C VAL A 268 -7.61 4.73 -0.54
N HIS A 269 -7.97 5.84 0.13
CA HIS A 269 -9.03 5.86 1.14
C HIS A 269 -10.42 5.96 0.50
N ASN A 270 -10.58 6.78 -0.53
CA ASN A 270 -11.87 7.01 -1.19
C ASN A 270 -11.93 6.25 -2.53
N VAL A 271 -12.33 4.97 -2.46
CA VAL A 271 -12.43 4.11 -3.64
C VAL A 271 -13.48 4.63 -4.62
N GLU A 272 -14.65 5.04 -4.11
CA GLU A 272 -15.79 5.50 -4.93
C GLU A 272 -15.38 6.63 -5.89
N LYS A 273 -14.65 7.63 -5.40
CA LYS A 273 -14.15 8.72 -6.26
C LYS A 273 -12.98 8.29 -7.13
N MET A 274 -12.02 7.57 -6.54
CA MET A 274 -10.76 7.28 -7.22
C MET A 274 -10.89 6.23 -8.32
N ILE A 275 -11.90 5.35 -8.28
CA ILE A 275 -12.14 4.39 -9.37
C ILE A 275 -12.42 5.08 -10.72
N HIS A 276 -13.11 6.22 -10.71
CA HIS A 276 -13.36 7.01 -11.92
C HIS A 276 -12.06 7.63 -12.46
N VAL A 277 -11.21 8.13 -11.57
CA VAL A 277 -9.88 8.66 -11.91
C VAL A 277 -9.01 7.57 -12.55
N VAL A 278 -8.99 6.38 -11.93
CA VAL A 278 -8.24 5.21 -12.42
C VAL A 278 -8.69 4.80 -13.82
N ARG A 279 -10.01 4.70 -14.05
CA ARG A 279 -10.56 4.33 -15.36
C ARG A 279 -10.18 5.33 -16.46
N VAL A 280 -10.24 6.62 -16.16
CA VAL A 280 -9.83 7.68 -17.11
C VAL A 280 -8.32 7.61 -17.37
N ALA A 281 -7.51 7.45 -16.33
CA ALA A 281 -6.05 7.36 -16.48
C ALA A 281 -5.62 6.11 -17.27
N ASP A 282 -6.24 4.96 -17.04
CA ASP A 282 -6.01 3.73 -17.83
C ASP A 282 -6.47 3.90 -19.30
N ALA A 283 -7.59 4.58 -19.55
CA ALA A 283 -8.04 4.90 -20.90
C ALA A 283 -7.05 5.82 -21.63
N LEU A 284 -6.54 6.86 -20.97
CA LEU A 284 -5.50 7.75 -21.52
C LEU A 284 -4.22 6.98 -21.84
N ARG A 285 -3.84 6.05 -20.95
CA ARG A 285 -2.69 5.18 -21.14
C ARG A 285 -2.84 4.31 -22.39
N SER A 286 -4.02 3.72 -22.58
CA SER A 286 -4.32 2.84 -23.72
C SER A 286 -4.49 3.60 -25.05
N ALA A 287 -4.85 4.88 -24.99
CA ALA A 287 -5.00 5.75 -26.18
C ALA A 287 -3.68 6.38 -26.64
N GLY A 288 -2.61 6.25 -25.85
CA GLY A 288 -1.28 6.73 -26.24
C GLY A 288 -0.71 5.97 -27.44
N PRO A 289 0.26 6.54 -28.18
CA PRO A 289 0.88 5.84 -29.29
C PRO A 289 1.50 4.52 -28.77
N HIS A 290 1.06 3.41 -29.33
CA HIS A 290 1.66 2.11 -29.10
C HIS A 290 3.05 2.13 -29.73
N SER A 291 4.10 2.08 -28.93
CA SER A 291 5.50 1.92 -29.38
C SER A 291 5.76 0.49 -29.81
#